data_b9e5f69908e82e7b344bbc52d9964874
#
_entry.id   b9e5f69908e82e7b344bbc52d9964874
#
_cell.length_a   1.000
_cell.length_b   1.000
_cell.length_c   1.000
_cell.angle_alpha   90.00
_cell.angle_beta   90.00
_cell.angle_gamma   90.00
#
_symmetry.space_group_name_H-M   'P 1'
#
loop_
_entity.id
_entity.type
_entity.pdbx_description
1 polymer ?
#
loop_
_entity_poly.entity_id
_entity_poly.type
_entity_poly.pdbx_seq_one_letter_code
_entity_poly.pdbx_strand_id
1 'polypeptide(L)'
;MQMRDKDYYSILGVERTGTGEEIKKAYRRLAQQHHPDKKSGDKESEEKFKEINEAYEVLKDPEKRAQYDRFGYAGVGQGYRDTGFGADFQDLFSDVFSDFFGGARRRPAAERGADLRYDLELTFEEAAFGAEKEITVPRTVDCRGCGGSGARPGTGPVTCSTCRGRGQVSFQQGFLSISRTCGTCGGVGSVIKEPCGECGGAGKVRATRKMSVKVPPGVDVGSRLRLTGEGDAGLRGGPPGDLYVIINVKPHPIFKRSGDDIVCEVPISFAQSALGAEIEIPTLEGSAKLKVPAGTQSGKIFRLKTRGIASLHTGRRGDMQVVIRVETPTKLTKQQKELLKEFADLGGEETTPLAKNFFSRVKEIFE
;
A
#
# COMPACT_ATOMS: atom_id res chain seq x y z
N MET A 1 -9.27 -10.44 -52.58
CA MET A 1 -10.52 -10.64 -51.89
C MET A 1 -11.01 -9.25 -51.44
N GLN A 2 -12.09 -8.75 -52.03
CA GLN A 2 -12.56 -7.35 -51.95
C GLN A 2 -12.90 -7.02 -50.50
N MET A 3 -12.34 -5.89 -49.97
CA MET A 3 -12.76 -5.27 -48.72
C MET A 3 -14.24 -4.85 -48.87
N ARG A 4 -15.16 -5.60 -48.27
CA ARG A 4 -16.55 -5.17 -48.10
C ARG A 4 -16.56 -4.03 -47.06
N ASP A 5 -17.11 -2.89 -47.45
CA ASP A 5 -17.41 -1.80 -46.54
C ASP A 5 -18.27 -2.34 -45.40
N LYS A 6 -17.68 -2.39 -44.18
CA LYS A 6 -18.39 -2.85 -43.00
C LYS A 6 -19.37 -1.77 -42.57
N ASP A 7 -20.66 -2.00 -42.76
CA ASP A 7 -21.69 -1.08 -42.27
C ASP A 7 -22.09 -1.43 -40.83
N TYR A 8 -21.74 -0.55 -39.88
CA TYR A 8 -22.00 -0.72 -38.45
C TYR A 8 -23.47 -0.89 -38.11
N TYR A 9 -24.37 -0.26 -38.87
CA TYR A 9 -25.81 -0.47 -38.70
C TYR A 9 -26.24 -1.90 -39.05
N SER A 10 -25.68 -2.44 -40.13
CA SER A 10 -25.91 -3.84 -40.53
C SER A 10 -25.36 -4.84 -39.53
N ILE A 11 -24.19 -4.56 -38.90
CA ILE A 11 -23.58 -5.41 -37.87
C ILE A 11 -24.50 -5.50 -36.63
N LEU A 12 -25.10 -4.38 -36.20
CA LEU A 12 -26.04 -4.37 -35.09
C LEU A 12 -27.48 -4.79 -35.49
N GLY A 13 -27.77 -4.88 -36.78
CA GLY A 13 -29.10 -5.21 -37.31
C GLY A 13 -30.13 -4.13 -36.96
N VAL A 14 -29.74 -2.86 -37.08
CA VAL A 14 -30.60 -1.68 -36.87
C VAL A 14 -30.63 -0.81 -38.14
N GLU A 15 -31.70 -0.06 -38.34
CA GLU A 15 -31.79 0.90 -39.43
C GLU A 15 -30.90 2.14 -39.14
N ARG A 16 -30.44 2.81 -40.20
CA ARG A 16 -29.66 4.05 -40.06
C ARG A 16 -30.40 5.19 -39.34
N THR A 17 -31.73 5.13 -39.35
CA THR A 17 -32.64 6.06 -38.66
C THR A 17 -32.89 5.66 -37.21
N GLY A 18 -32.38 4.51 -36.77
CA GLY A 18 -32.61 3.96 -35.43
C GLY A 18 -32.17 4.89 -34.31
N THR A 19 -32.95 4.92 -33.26
CA THR A 19 -32.68 5.71 -32.03
C THR A 19 -31.54 5.11 -31.23
N GLY A 20 -30.92 5.92 -30.34
CA GLY A 20 -29.88 5.44 -29.45
C GLY A 20 -30.32 4.30 -28.51
N GLU A 21 -31.62 4.25 -28.17
CA GLU A 21 -32.17 3.16 -27.37
C GLU A 21 -32.30 1.85 -28.17
N GLU A 22 -32.64 1.92 -29.44
CA GLU A 22 -32.69 0.76 -30.32
C GLU A 22 -31.31 0.18 -30.57
N ILE A 23 -30.30 1.03 -30.80
CA ILE A 23 -28.91 0.65 -30.93
C ILE A 23 -28.43 -0.06 -29.64
N LYS A 24 -28.74 0.48 -28.47
CA LYS A 24 -28.36 -0.10 -27.16
C LYS A 24 -29.07 -1.46 -26.92
N LYS A 25 -30.33 -1.58 -27.32
CA LYS A 25 -31.10 -2.83 -27.19
C LYS A 25 -30.56 -3.91 -28.12
N ALA A 26 -30.25 -3.56 -29.37
CA ALA A 26 -29.63 -4.47 -30.33
C ALA A 26 -28.26 -4.96 -29.88
N TYR A 27 -27.40 -4.06 -29.40
CA TYR A 27 -26.10 -4.40 -28.81
C TYR A 27 -26.23 -5.40 -27.66
N ARG A 28 -27.09 -5.13 -26.66
CA ARG A 28 -27.27 -6.04 -25.53
C ARG A 28 -27.69 -7.44 -25.94
N ARG A 29 -28.59 -7.56 -26.92
CA ARG A 29 -29.05 -8.83 -27.46
C ARG A 29 -27.91 -9.61 -28.12
N LEU A 30 -27.13 -8.95 -29.00
CA LEU A 30 -26.04 -9.58 -29.73
C LEU A 30 -24.82 -9.90 -28.84
N ALA A 31 -24.48 -9.01 -27.93
CA ALA A 31 -23.43 -9.24 -26.96
C ALA A 31 -23.72 -10.46 -26.05
N GLN A 32 -24.98 -10.66 -25.65
CA GLN A 32 -25.38 -11.81 -24.85
C GLN A 32 -25.36 -13.12 -25.66
N GLN A 33 -25.59 -13.06 -26.97
CA GLN A 33 -25.54 -14.23 -27.87
C GLN A 33 -24.12 -14.67 -28.21
N HIS A 34 -23.17 -13.72 -28.28
CA HIS A 34 -21.76 -13.97 -28.65
C HIS A 34 -20.77 -13.78 -27.49
N HIS A 35 -21.26 -13.79 -26.24
CA HIS A 35 -20.38 -13.64 -25.07
C HIS A 35 -19.37 -14.79 -24.95
N PRO A 36 -18.07 -14.52 -24.74
CA PRO A 36 -17.03 -15.54 -24.71
C PRO A 36 -17.25 -16.59 -23.61
N ASP A 37 -17.89 -16.23 -22.49
CA ASP A 37 -18.19 -17.16 -21.39
C ASP A 37 -19.26 -18.21 -21.75
N LYS A 38 -20.12 -17.92 -22.74
CA LYS A 38 -21.16 -18.85 -23.18
C LYS A 38 -20.75 -19.74 -24.34
N LYS A 39 -19.71 -19.34 -25.09
CA LYS A 39 -19.17 -20.07 -26.24
C LYS A 39 -17.65 -20.12 -26.20
N SER A 40 -17.09 -20.67 -25.13
CA SER A 40 -15.66 -20.82 -24.96
C SER A 40 -15.04 -21.66 -26.11
N GLY A 41 -14.12 -21.04 -26.88
CA GLY A 41 -13.36 -21.71 -27.93
C GLY A 41 -13.90 -21.54 -29.36
N ASP A 42 -14.99 -20.82 -29.58
CA ASP A 42 -15.52 -20.51 -30.91
C ASP A 42 -14.93 -19.21 -31.46
N LYS A 43 -13.89 -19.30 -32.27
CA LYS A 43 -13.21 -18.14 -32.89
C LYS A 43 -14.16 -17.25 -33.71
N GLU A 44 -15.15 -17.84 -34.34
CA GLU A 44 -16.14 -17.07 -35.14
C GLU A 44 -17.05 -16.21 -34.27
N SER A 45 -17.45 -16.71 -33.12
CA SER A 45 -18.23 -15.94 -32.12
C SER A 45 -17.39 -14.83 -31.49
N GLU A 46 -16.08 -15.05 -31.26
CA GLU A 46 -15.17 -14.05 -30.76
C GLU A 46 -14.94 -12.89 -31.75
N GLU A 47 -14.77 -13.21 -33.04
CA GLU A 47 -14.66 -12.19 -34.09
C GLU A 47 -15.96 -11.37 -34.24
N LYS A 48 -17.11 -12.03 -34.23
CA LYS A 48 -18.42 -11.34 -34.24
C LYS A 48 -18.62 -10.45 -33.00
N PHE A 49 -18.19 -10.90 -31.83
CA PHE A 49 -18.28 -10.08 -30.62
C PHE A 49 -17.42 -8.82 -30.71
N LYS A 50 -16.21 -8.91 -31.29
CA LYS A 50 -15.35 -7.74 -31.57
C LYS A 50 -16.03 -6.75 -32.53
N GLU A 51 -16.62 -7.24 -33.62
CA GLU A 51 -17.32 -6.40 -34.59
C GLU A 51 -18.55 -5.71 -33.98
N ILE A 52 -19.31 -6.41 -33.14
CA ILE A 52 -20.47 -5.87 -32.42
C ILE A 52 -20.04 -4.76 -31.45
N ASN A 53 -18.96 -4.95 -30.71
CA ASN A 53 -18.44 -3.93 -29.80
C ASN A 53 -17.95 -2.69 -30.57
N GLU A 54 -17.20 -2.88 -31.65
CA GLU A 54 -16.72 -1.79 -32.50
C GLU A 54 -17.88 -0.96 -33.06
N ALA A 55 -18.91 -1.61 -33.61
CA ALA A 55 -20.09 -0.95 -34.15
C ALA A 55 -20.83 -0.15 -33.04
N TYR A 56 -20.99 -0.72 -31.88
CA TYR A 56 -21.67 -0.05 -30.77
C TYR A 56 -20.88 1.16 -30.25
N GLU A 57 -19.55 1.05 -30.12
CA GLU A 57 -18.68 2.15 -29.66
C GLU A 57 -18.77 3.39 -30.56
N VAL A 58 -18.98 3.19 -31.85
CA VAL A 58 -19.14 4.30 -32.82
C VAL A 58 -20.55 4.84 -32.80
N LEU A 59 -21.57 3.98 -32.76
CA LEU A 59 -22.96 4.39 -32.92
C LEU A 59 -23.63 4.85 -31.61
N LYS A 60 -23.07 4.55 -30.45
CA LYS A 60 -23.62 5.01 -29.16
C LYS A 60 -23.43 6.51 -28.91
N ASP A 61 -22.39 7.08 -29.50
CA ASP A 61 -22.02 8.48 -29.33
C ASP A 61 -22.55 9.31 -30.50
N PRO A 62 -23.37 10.34 -30.25
CA PRO A 62 -23.95 11.15 -31.32
C PRO A 62 -22.94 11.80 -32.26
N GLU A 63 -21.78 12.22 -31.73
CA GLU A 63 -20.74 12.88 -32.51
C GLU A 63 -20.01 11.88 -33.41
N LYS A 64 -19.64 10.71 -32.88
CA LYS A 64 -19.00 9.63 -33.64
C LYS A 64 -19.95 9.07 -34.71
N ARG A 65 -21.21 8.92 -34.35
CA ARG A 65 -22.25 8.50 -35.27
C ARG A 65 -22.41 9.48 -36.44
N ALA A 66 -22.46 10.80 -36.16
CA ALA A 66 -22.53 11.83 -37.18
C ALA A 66 -21.30 11.84 -38.12
N GLN A 67 -20.11 11.54 -37.58
CA GLN A 67 -18.87 11.41 -38.37
C GLN A 67 -18.90 10.15 -39.23
N TYR A 68 -19.33 9.03 -38.67
CA TYR A 68 -19.51 7.78 -39.40
C TYR A 68 -20.55 7.94 -40.54
N ASP A 69 -21.66 8.62 -40.29
CA ASP A 69 -22.70 8.89 -41.28
C ASP A 69 -22.21 9.78 -42.44
N ARG A 70 -21.24 10.68 -42.19
CA ARG A 70 -20.66 11.58 -43.20
C ARG A 70 -19.51 10.98 -44.01
N PHE A 71 -18.62 10.22 -43.33
CA PHE A 71 -17.35 9.79 -43.90
C PHE A 71 -17.22 8.26 -44.04
N GLY A 72 -18.25 7.50 -43.60
CA GLY A 72 -18.26 6.05 -43.63
C GLY A 72 -17.16 5.41 -42.76
N TYR A 73 -16.89 4.14 -43.00
CA TYR A 73 -15.85 3.37 -42.32
C TYR A 73 -14.44 3.96 -42.48
N ALA A 74 -14.16 4.59 -43.63
CA ALA A 74 -12.85 5.20 -43.92
C ALA A 74 -12.54 6.42 -43.01
N GLY A 75 -13.56 7.14 -42.55
CA GLY A 75 -13.43 8.30 -41.67
C GLY A 75 -13.11 7.93 -40.19
N VAL A 76 -13.43 6.69 -39.82
CA VAL A 76 -13.24 6.20 -38.44
C VAL A 76 -12.08 5.16 -38.36
N GLY A 77 -11.66 4.62 -39.52
CA GLY A 77 -10.79 3.42 -39.59
C GLY A 77 -9.31 3.60 -39.82
N GLN A 78 -8.77 4.80 -39.98
CA GLN A 78 -7.30 4.96 -40.26
C GLN A 78 -6.35 4.85 -39.04
N GLY A 79 -6.88 4.69 -37.81
CA GLY A 79 -6.08 4.48 -36.59
C GLY A 79 -5.98 3.02 -36.11
N TYR A 80 -6.57 2.05 -36.79
CA TYR A 80 -6.88 0.73 -36.22
C TYR A 80 -6.02 -0.45 -36.70
N ARG A 81 -4.92 -0.20 -37.35
CA ARG A 81 -4.03 -1.30 -37.79
C ARG A 81 -2.72 -1.28 -37.02
N ASP A 82 -2.54 -2.30 -36.20
CA ASP A 82 -1.27 -2.77 -35.66
C ASP A 82 -0.99 -2.50 -34.18
N THR A 83 -1.83 -3.01 -33.28
CA THR A 83 -1.31 -3.39 -31.94
C THR A 83 -2.15 -4.52 -31.35
N GLY A 84 -1.46 -5.59 -30.95
CA GLY A 84 -1.99 -6.78 -30.34
C GLY A 84 -2.61 -6.53 -28.95
N PHE A 85 -3.61 -7.30 -28.67
CA PHE A 85 -4.42 -7.50 -27.49
C PHE A 85 -3.77 -7.31 -26.12
N GLY A 86 -4.39 -6.51 -25.23
CA GLY A 86 -4.20 -6.54 -23.77
C GLY A 86 -4.75 -5.30 -23.09
N ALA A 87 -5.81 -5.44 -22.33
CA ALA A 87 -6.32 -4.68 -21.19
C ALA A 87 -5.73 -3.27 -20.93
N ASP A 88 -6.02 -2.25 -21.74
CA ASP A 88 -5.93 -0.81 -21.35
C ASP A 88 -6.54 0.07 -22.45
N PHE A 89 -7.67 -0.41 -23.01
CA PHE A 89 -8.28 0.19 -24.20
C PHE A 89 -8.93 1.56 -23.96
N GLN A 90 -9.27 1.87 -22.71
CA GLN A 90 -10.00 3.09 -22.37
C GLN A 90 -9.08 4.29 -22.20
N ASP A 91 -7.86 4.09 -21.69
CA ASP A 91 -6.89 5.16 -21.48
C ASP A 91 -6.14 5.56 -22.74
N LEU A 92 -5.85 4.60 -23.64
CA LEU A 92 -5.14 4.89 -24.89
C LEU A 92 -5.99 5.67 -25.90
N PHE A 93 -7.33 5.47 -25.89
CA PHE A 93 -8.25 6.18 -26.78
C PHE A 93 -8.50 7.63 -26.34
N SER A 94 -8.51 7.87 -25.03
CA SER A 94 -8.61 9.20 -24.43
C SER A 94 -7.41 10.08 -24.80
N ASP A 95 -6.21 9.53 -24.83
CA ASP A 95 -4.98 10.29 -25.08
C ASP A 95 -4.78 10.64 -26.56
N VAL A 96 -5.06 9.72 -27.48
CA VAL A 96 -4.90 9.98 -28.93
C VAL A 96 -6.00 10.93 -29.46
N PHE A 97 -7.22 10.83 -28.92
CA PHE A 97 -8.32 11.71 -29.33
C PHE A 97 -8.20 13.12 -28.76
N SER A 98 -7.67 13.25 -27.54
CA SER A 98 -7.39 14.56 -26.93
C SER A 98 -6.25 15.30 -27.63
N ASP A 99 -5.30 14.61 -28.24
CA ASP A 99 -4.20 15.21 -28.99
C ASP A 99 -4.62 15.69 -30.38
N PHE A 100 -5.60 15.04 -31.02
CA PHE A 100 -6.00 15.37 -32.38
C PHE A 100 -7.12 16.44 -32.45
N PHE A 101 -8.03 16.48 -31.46
CA PHE A 101 -9.16 17.42 -31.42
C PHE A 101 -9.04 18.51 -30.35
N GLY A 102 -8.24 18.29 -29.32
CA GLY A 102 -8.04 19.23 -28.23
C GLY A 102 -6.85 20.15 -28.46
N GLY A 103 -6.93 21.06 -29.39
CA GLY A 103 -5.98 22.19 -29.53
C GLY A 103 -5.99 23.16 -28.32
N ALA A 104 -6.40 22.69 -27.15
CA ALA A 104 -6.28 23.39 -25.87
C ALA A 104 -4.83 23.33 -25.45
N ARG A 105 -4.19 24.51 -25.40
CA ARG A 105 -2.86 24.77 -24.88
C ARG A 105 -2.66 24.03 -23.56
N ARG A 106 -2.09 22.80 -23.57
CA ARG A 106 -1.67 22.13 -22.35
C ARG A 106 -0.57 22.99 -21.73
N ARG A 107 -0.96 23.84 -20.77
CA ARG A 107 0.02 24.39 -19.82
C ARG A 107 0.65 23.17 -19.14
N PRO A 108 1.99 23.15 -18.94
CA PRO A 108 2.59 22.05 -18.18
C PRO A 108 1.81 21.88 -16.90
N ALA A 109 1.24 20.69 -16.73
CA ALA A 109 0.32 20.39 -15.64
C ALA A 109 1.03 20.58 -14.29
N ALA A 110 0.28 21.04 -13.30
CA ALA A 110 0.73 21.05 -11.92
C ALA A 110 1.06 19.61 -11.51
N GLU A 111 2.25 19.38 -10.98
CA GLU A 111 2.70 18.06 -10.56
C GLU A 111 2.68 17.96 -9.04
N ARG A 112 2.11 16.89 -8.52
CA ARG A 112 2.10 16.59 -7.08
C ARG A 112 3.55 16.37 -6.60
N GLY A 113 3.84 16.85 -5.39
CA GLY A 113 5.11 16.58 -4.72
C GLY A 113 5.32 15.11 -4.40
N ALA A 114 6.57 14.74 -4.21
CA ALA A 114 6.93 13.37 -3.83
C ALA A 114 6.44 13.04 -2.41
N ASP A 115 5.98 11.80 -2.24
CA ASP A 115 5.68 11.27 -0.92
C ASP A 115 7.00 10.95 -0.19
N LEU A 116 7.02 11.20 1.11
CA LEU A 116 8.18 10.95 1.97
C LEU A 116 7.95 9.74 2.87
N ARG A 117 9.01 9.05 3.22
CA ARG A 117 9.03 7.97 4.18
C ARG A 117 9.87 8.36 5.39
N TYR A 118 9.38 8.08 6.58
CA TYR A 118 10.08 8.23 7.85
C TYR A 118 9.92 6.96 8.69
N ASP A 119 11.03 6.36 9.12
CA ASP A 119 11.02 5.18 9.97
C ASP A 119 11.08 5.65 11.43
N LEU A 120 10.00 5.40 12.18
CA LEU A 120 9.86 5.79 13.60
C LEU A 120 10.07 4.56 14.48
N GLU A 121 11.07 4.63 15.35
CA GLU A 121 11.34 3.60 16.36
C GLU A 121 10.56 3.90 17.65
N LEU A 122 9.82 2.91 18.12
CA LEU A 122 9.09 2.93 19.39
C LEU A 122 9.62 1.85 20.33
N THR A 123 9.45 2.06 21.63
CA THR A 123 9.59 0.98 22.61
C THR A 123 8.37 0.08 22.56
N PHE A 124 8.42 -1.07 23.19
CA PHE A 124 7.31 -2.01 23.25
C PHE A 124 6.10 -1.40 23.97
N GLU A 125 6.33 -0.67 25.06
CA GLU A 125 5.31 0.01 25.84
C GLU A 125 4.66 1.16 25.05
N GLU A 126 5.47 1.94 24.35
CA GLU A 126 4.96 3.01 23.49
C GLU A 126 4.06 2.47 22.36
N ALA A 127 4.40 1.31 21.81
CA ALA A 127 3.58 0.64 20.82
C ALA A 127 2.29 0.08 21.43
N ALA A 128 2.34 -0.41 22.67
CA ALA A 128 1.20 -0.99 23.37
C ALA A 128 0.19 0.06 23.82
N PHE A 129 0.67 1.19 24.37
CA PHE A 129 -0.19 2.23 24.96
C PHE A 129 -0.43 3.42 24.06
N GLY A 130 0.31 3.51 22.96
CA GLY A 130 0.38 4.69 22.12
C GLY A 130 1.33 5.74 22.72
N ALA A 131 1.79 6.63 21.86
CA ALA A 131 2.70 7.69 22.24
C ALA A 131 2.53 8.92 21.36
N GLU A 132 2.97 10.06 21.83
CA GLU A 132 3.14 11.25 21.03
C GLU A 132 4.63 11.51 20.85
N LYS A 133 5.11 11.52 19.60
CA LYS A 133 6.52 11.63 19.25
C LYS A 133 6.78 12.84 18.38
N GLU A 134 7.75 13.64 18.75
CA GLU A 134 8.29 14.65 17.86
C GLU A 134 9.25 14.02 16.85
N ILE A 135 8.95 14.23 15.58
CA ILE A 135 9.81 13.82 14.47
C ILE A 135 10.34 15.04 13.74
N THR A 136 11.52 14.89 13.17
CA THR A 136 12.19 15.93 12.40
C THR A 136 12.41 15.43 10.99
N VAL A 137 11.66 16.00 10.03
CA VAL A 137 11.64 15.51 8.65
C VAL A 137 12.27 16.57 7.73
N PRO A 138 13.35 16.24 7.03
CA PRO A 138 13.87 17.07 5.96
C PRO A 138 12.95 16.94 4.75
N ARG A 139 12.47 18.06 4.23
CA ARG A 139 11.61 18.10 3.05
C ARG A 139 11.85 19.31 2.18
N THR A 140 11.44 19.22 0.96
CA THR A 140 11.43 20.35 0.02
C THR A 140 10.14 21.16 0.22
N VAL A 141 10.26 22.46 0.46
CA VAL A 141 9.13 23.38 0.62
C VAL A 141 9.21 24.51 -0.40
N ASP A 142 8.10 25.16 -0.64
CA ASP A 142 8.12 26.36 -1.48
C ASP A 142 8.98 27.44 -0.85
N CYS A 143 9.79 28.10 -1.65
CA CYS A 143 10.63 29.20 -1.21
C CYS A 143 9.76 30.34 -0.71
N ARG A 144 9.95 30.76 0.53
CA ARG A 144 9.19 31.87 1.14
C ARG A 144 9.43 33.19 0.45
N GLY A 145 10.64 33.42 -0.04
CA GLY A 145 11.00 34.66 -0.71
C GLY A 145 10.27 34.91 -2.03
N CYS A 146 9.95 33.82 -2.77
CA CYS A 146 9.28 33.97 -4.06
C CYS A 146 7.92 33.25 -4.15
N GLY A 147 7.44 32.62 -3.08
CA GLY A 147 6.17 31.89 -3.08
C GLY A 147 6.13 30.74 -4.09
N GLY A 148 7.26 30.09 -4.36
CA GLY A 148 7.35 28.97 -5.31
C GLY A 148 7.58 29.41 -6.78
N SER A 149 7.54 30.68 -7.12
CA SER A 149 7.69 31.15 -8.51
C SER A 149 9.10 31.05 -9.08
N GLY A 150 10.12 30.98 -8.22
CA GLY A 150 11.53 31.03 -8.59
C GLY A 150 12.02 32.39 -9.03
N ALA A 151 11.13 33.36 -9.28
CA ALA A 151 11.48 34.69 -9.70
C ALA A 151 11.71 35.62 -8.50
N ARG A 152 12.49 36.68 -8.69
CA ARG A 152 12.70 37.72 -7.68
C ARG A 152 11.38 38.33 -7.24
N PRO A 153 11.17 38.61 -5.94
CA PRO A 153 9.96 39.31 -5.47
C PRO A 153 9.65 40.57 -6.26
N GLY A 154 8.39 40.69 -6.70
CA GLY A 154 7.95 41.80 -7.57
C GLY A 154 8.16 41.57 -9.07
N THR A 155 8.81 40.47 -9.44
CA THR A 155 8.92 39.99 -10.83
C THR A 155 8.25 38.63 -10.95
N GLY A 156 8.08 38.16 -12.18
CA GLY A 156 7.47 36.85 -12.44
C GLY A 156 8.14 36.10 -13.59
N PRO A 157 7.80 34.81 -13.77
CA PRO A 157 8.19 34.11 -14.98
C PRO A 157 7.60 34.78 -16.21
N VAL A 158 8.43 35.07 -17.23
CA VAL A 158 7.99 35.64 -18.49
C VAL A 158 7.82 34.56 -19.56
N THR A 159 6.88 34.73 -20.47
CA THR A 159 6.66 33.79 -21.57
C THR A 159 7.93 33.63 -22.39
N CYS A 160 8.33 32.40 -22.64
CA CYS A 160 9.52 32.13 -23.47
C CYS A 160 9.31 32.63 -24.90
N SER A 161 10.21 33.53 -25.36
CA SER A 161 10.13 34.12 -26.69
C SER A 161 10.34 33.11 -27.81
N THR A 162 11.15 32.09 -27.59
CA THR A 162 11.50 31.05 -28.58
C THR A 162 10.31 30.16 -28.92
N CYS A 163 9.58 29.68 -27.93
CA CYS A 163 8.42 28.77 -28.15
C CYS A 163 7.07 29.50 -27.95
N ARG A 164 7.06 30.77 -27.58
CA ARG A 164 5.85 31.57 -27.32
C ARG A 164 4.90 30.91 -26.31
N GLY A 165 5.47 30.30 -25.29
CA GLY A 165 4.74 29.63 -24.21
C GLY A 165 4.36 28.17 -24.49
N ARG A 166 4.70 27.62 -25.66
CA ARG A 166 4.32 26.23 -26.04
C ARG A 166 5.19 25.13 -25.39
N GLY A 167 6.37 25.47 -24.91
CA GLY A 167 7.33 24.52 -24.37
C GLY A 167 8.06 23.69 -25.44
N GLN A 168 7.56 23.69 -26.68
CA GLN A 168 8.11 22.92 -27.81
C GLN A 168 8.28 23.83 -29.02
N VAL A 169 9.24 23.51 -29.87
CA VAL A 169 9.50 24.17 -31.13
C VAL A 169 9.28 23.17 -32.25
N SER A 170 8.40 23.50 -33.20
CA SER A 170 8.14 22.63 -34.35
C SER A 170 9.01 23.05 -35.53
N PHE A 171 9.68 22.09 -36.12
CA PHE A 171 10.44 22.28 -37.36
C PHE A 171 9.70 21.52 -38.48
N GLN A 172 9.44 22.22 -39.56
CA GLN A 172 8.81 21.63 -40.74
C GLN A 172 9.89 21.24 -41.72
N GLN A 173 10.01 19.96 -42.05
CA GLN A 173 10.95 19.45 -43.03
C GLN A 173 10.13 18.70 -44.12
N GLY A 174 9.80 19.39 -45.18
CA GLY A 174 8.87 18.94 -46.22
C GLY A 174 7.46 18.75 -45.67
N PHE A 175 6.89 17.55 -45.78
CA PHE A 175 5.55 17.20 -45.26
C PHE A 175 5.55 16.69 -43.81
N LEU A 176 6.75 16.55 -43.20
CA LEU A 176 6.89 16.11 -41.81
C LEU A 176 7.05 17.29 -40.88
N SER A 177 6.24 17.35 -39.82
CA SER A 177 6.38 18.29 -38.70
C SER A 177 7.00 17.58 -37.49
N ILE A 178 8.22 17.93 -37.14
CA ILE A 178 8.93 17.36 -35.99
C ILE A 178 8.87 18.36 -34.84
N SER A 179 8.27 17.97 -33.73
CA SER A 179 8.27 18.74 -32.48
C SER A 179 9.45 18.37 -31.60
N ARG A 180 10.19 19.39 -31.12
CA ARG A 180 11.31 19.22 -30.19
C ARG A 180 11.10 20.10 -28.97
N THR A 181 11.49 19.61 -27.80
CA THR A 181 11.47 20.40 -26.55
C THR A 181 12.29 21.68 -26.75
N CYS A 182 11.72 22.81 -26.34
CA CYS A 182 12.37 24.11 -26.48
C CYS A 182 13.64 24.18 -25.61
N GLY A 183 14.80 24.34 -26.22
CA GLY A 183 16.09 24.40 -25.51
C GLY A 183 16.23 25.61 -24.58
N THR A 184 15.50 26.71 -24.84
CA THR A 184 15.56 27.93 -24.04
C THR A 184 14.80 27.80 -22.70
N CYS A 185 13.65 27.14 -22.70
CA CYS A 185 12.83 27.00 -21.48
C CYS A 185 12.77 25.60 -20.93
N GLY A 186 13.45 24.63 -21.55
CA GLY A 186 13.45 23.22 -21.12
C GLY A 186 12.07 22.56 -21.09
N GLY A 187 11.13 23.04 -21.92
CA GLY A 187 9.76 22.52 -21.96
C GLY A 187 8.76 23.29 -21.09
N VAL A 188 9.21 24.16 -20.22
CA VAL A 188 8.33 24.88 -19.27
C VAL A 188 7.45 25.97 -19.93
N GLY A 189 7.85 26.50 -21.06
CA GLY A 189 7.10 27.56 -21.76
C GLY A 189 7.35 28.98 -21.21
N SER A 190 7.98 29.11 -20.05
CA SER A 190 8.34 30.36 -19.42
C SER A 190 9.82 30.38 -19.01
N VAL A 191 10.39 31.57 -18.84
CA VAL A 191 11.79 31.77 -18.44
C VAL A 191 11.83 32.79 -17.30
N ILE A 192 12.67 32.53 -16.31
CA ILE A 192 12.91 33.46 -15.20
C ILE A 192 14.09 34.34 -15.60
N LYS A 193 13.84 35.64 -15.79
CA LYS A 193 14.89 36.61 -16.11
C LYS A 193 15.70 37.00 -14.89
N GLU A 194 15.02 37.23 -13.78
CA GLU A 194 15.63 37.58 -12.51
C GLU A 194 15.35 36.48 -11.49
N PRO A 195 16.31 35.57 -11.19
CA PRO A 195 16.12 34.52 -10.25
C PRO A 195 16.00 35.02 -8.80
N CYS A 196 15.20 34.38 -8.00
CA CYS A 196 15.09 34.63 -6.57
C CYS A 196 16.43 34.36 -5.88
N GLY A 197 16.93 35.31 -5.10
CA GLY A 197 18.22 35.18 -4.40
C GLY A 197 18.27 34.07 -3.35
N GLU A 198 17.11 33.68 -2.77
CA GLU A 198 17.02 32.63 -1.75
C GLU A 198 17.07 31.22 -2.36
N CYS A 199 16.37 30.97 -3.45
CA CYS A 199 16.27 29.62 -4.06
C CYS A 199 17.06 29.52 -5.39
N GLY A 200 17.73 30.58 -5.87
CA GLY A 200 18.50 30.53 -7.11
C GLY A 200 17.68 30.25 -8.37
N GLY A 201 16.37 30.53 -8.35
CA GLY A 201 15.48 30.24 -9.48
C GLY A 201 14.72 28.90 -9.36
N ALA A 202 15.05 28.06 -8.41
CA ALA A 202 14.40 26.76 -8.25
C ALA A 202 12.94 26.83 -7.75
N GLY A 203 12.54 27.92 -7.13
CA GLY A 203 11.23 28.10 -6.52
C GLY A 203 11.04 27.34 -5.20
N LYS A 204 11.99 26.48 -4.85
CA LYS A 204 11.94 25.58 -3.70
C LYS A 204 13.22 25.60 -2.91
N VAL A 205 13.11 25.31 -1.62
CA VAL A 205 14.25 25.19 -0.69
C VAL A 205 14.10 23.95 0.17
N ARG A 206 15.20 23.37 0.59
CA ARG A 206 15.21 22.31 1.60
C ARG A 206 14.99 22.92 2.97
N ALA A 207 14.01 22.44 3.70
CA ALA A 207 13.73 22.86 5.05
C ALA A 207 13.51 21.62 5.93
N THR A 208 13.90 21.75 7.19
CA THR A 208 13.64 20.72 8.19
C THR A 208 12.41 21.14 8.99
N ARG A 209 11.39 20.30 9.04
CA ARG A 209 10.18 20.55 9.81
C ARG A 209 10.09 19.60 11.01
N LYS A 210 9.88 20.19 12.18
CA LYS A 210 9.51 19.45 13.39
C LYS A 210 8.00 19.33 13.44
N MET A 211 7.51 18.12 13.72
CA MET A 211 6.07 17.85 13.87
C MET A 211 5.84 16.79 14.92
N SER A 212 4.71 16.89 15.63
CA SER A 212 4.27 15.86 16.55
C SER A 212 3.43 14.82 15.81
N VAL A 213 3.73 13.55 16.04
CA VAL A 213 3.01 12.39 15.49
C VAL A 213 2.36 11.64 16.63
N LYS A 214 1.04 11.59 16.61
CA LYS A 214 0.27 10.81 17.58
C LYS A 214 0.14 9.38 17.07
N VAL A 215 0.80 8.46 17.77
CA VAL A 215 0.76 7.03 17.51
C VAL A 215 -0.37 6.41 18.33
N PRO A 216 -1.36 5.76 17.70
CA PRO A 216 -2.43 5.10 18.44
C PRO A 216 -1.92 3.86 19.21
N PRO A 217 -2.59 3.47 20.31
CA PRO A 217 -2.27 2.26 21.04
C PRO A 217 -2.49 1.01 20.16
N GLY A 218 -1.61 0.01 20.32
CA GLY A 218 -1.74 -1.26 19.64
C GLY A 218 -1.06 -1.36 18.28
N VAL A 219 -0.31 -0.33 17.85
CA VAL A 219 0.48 -0.40 16.61
C VAL A 219 1.48 -1.56 16.65
N ASP A 220 1.78 -2.13 15.48
CA ASP A 220 2.76 -3.20 15.34
C ASP A 220 3.86 -2.81 14.36
N VAL A 221 4.89 -3.63 14.30
CA VAL A 221 5.97 -3.49 13.32
C VAL A 221 5.40 -3.43 11.90
N GLY A 222 5.84 -2.44 11.12
CA GLY A 222 5.35 -2.22 9.76
C GLY A 222 4.03 -1.45 9.66
N SER A 223 3.40 -1.08 10.77
CA SER A 223 2.24 -0.17 10.76
C SER A 223 2.59 1.15 10.09
N ARG A 224 1.66 1.69 9.29
CA ARG A 224 1.86 2.90 8.49
C ARG A 224 0.90 3.99 8.93
N LEU A 225 1.45 5.14 9.30
CA LEU A 225 0.69 6.35 9.57
C LEU A 225 0.89 7.33 8.41
N ARG A 226 -0.20 7.77 7.79
CA ARG A 226 -0.17 8.75 6.69
C ARG A 226 -0.48 10.14 7.24
N LEU A 227 0.44 11.06 7.03
CA LEU A 227 0.27 12.48 7.31
C LEU A 227 0.10 13.21 5.98
N THR A 228 -1.14 13.57 5.67
CA THR A 228 -1.50 14.16 4.39
C THR A 228 -0.88 15.55 4.22
N GLY A 229 -0.26 15.79 3.06
CA GLY A 229 0.34 17.06 2.71
C GLY A 229 1.67 17.37 3.42
N GLU A 230 2.26 16.42 4.14
CA GLU A 230 3.54 16.59 4.85
C GLU A 230 4.74 16.01 4.07
N GLY A 231 4.54 15.67 2.79
CA GLY A 231 5.61 15.29 1.85
C GLY A 231 6.32 16.52 1.24
N ASP A 232 7.00 16.31 0.12
CA ASP A 232 7.65 17.36 -0.65
C ASP A 232 6.63 18.28 -1.33
N ALA A 233 6.98 19.56 -1.51
CA ALA A 233 6.16 20.51 -2.25
C ALA A 233 6.01 20.10 -3.71
N GLY A 234 4.81 20.26 -4.27
CA GLY A 234 4.51 19.99 -5.67
C GLY A 234 5.19 20.95 -6.64
N LEU A 235 5.29 20.58 -7.90
CA LEU A 235 5.83 21.45 -8.95
C LEU A 235 4.71 22.28 -9.59
N ARG A 236 5.06 23.53 -9.99
CA ARG A 236 4.14 24.41 -10.74
C ARG A 236 2.79 24.66 -10.05
N GLY A 237 2.80 24.79 -8.72
CA GLY A 237 1.58 24.96 -7.93
C GLY A 237 0.81 23.68 -7.69
N GLY A 238 1.41 22.52 -7.93
CA GLY A 238 0.83 21.22 -7.57
C GLY A 238 0.75 21.04 -6.06
N PRO A 239 -0.16 20.16 -5.58
CA PRO A 239 -0.28 19.88 -4.16
C PRO A 239 0.98 19.18 -3.63
N PRO A 240 1.30 19.30 -2.33
CA PRO A 240 2.38 18.56 -1.71
C PRO A 240 2.08 17.05 -1.70
N GLY A 241 3.12 16.25 -1.58
CA GLY A 241 3.02 14.82 -1.31
C GLY A 241 2.60 14.55 0.13
N ASP A 242 2.59 13.30 0.53
CA ASP A 242 2.27 12.85 1.89
C ASP A 242 3.52 12.32 2.59
N LEU A 243 3.49 12.29 3.91
CA LEU A 243 4.51 11.63 4.71
C LEU A 243 3.95 10.31 5.26
N TYR A 244 4.64 9.22 4.96
CA TYR A 244 4.37 7.90 5.51
C TYR A 244 5.34 7.61 6.65
N VAL A 245 4.82 7.55 7.87
CA VAL A 245 5.59 7.14 9.03
C VAL A 245 5.43 5.64 9.21
N ILE A 246 6.53 4.90 9.09
CA ILE A 246 6.59 3.45 9.25
C ILE A 246 7.03 3.17 10.68
N ILE A 247 6.25 2.40 11.40
CA ILE A 247 6.52 2.05 12.80
C ILE A 247 7.46 0.85 12.86
N ASN A 248 8.54 1.00 13.62
CA ASN A 248 9.45 -0.07 14.03
C ASN A 248 9.39 -0.17 15.55
N VAL A 249 9.16 -1.37 16.07
CA VAL A 249 9.10 -1.62 17.52
C VAL A 249 10.38 -2.33 17.95
N LYS A 250 11.08 -1.77 18.95
CA LYS A 250 12.26 -2.39 19.54
C LYS A 250 11.88 -3.69 20.25
N PRO A 251 12.68 -4.76 20.12
CA PRO A 251 12.47 -5.98 20.87
C PRO A 251 12.57 -5.69 22.38
N HIS A 252 11.63 -6.26 23.14
CA HIS A 252 11.63 -6.12 24.59
C HIS A 252 12.35 -7.34 25.24
N PRO A 253 13.15 -7.16 26.31
CA PRO A 253 13.92 -8.25 26.91
C PRO A 253 13.06 -9.35 27.55
N ILE A 254 11.85 -9.03 27.99
CA ILE A 254 10.96 -9.93 28.73
C ILE A 254 9.71 -10.30 27.92
N PHE A 255 9.14 -9.34 27.20
CA PHE A 255 7.86 -9.51 26.51
C PHE A 255 8.03 -9.78 25.02
N LYS A 256 7.25 -10.75 24.52
CA LYS A 256 7.09 -11.02 23.09
C LYS A 256 5.65 -10.77 22.71
N ARG A 257 5.41 -10.14 21.57
CA ARG A 257 4.07 -9.91 21.04
C ARG A 257 3.60 -11.12 20.23
N SER A 258 2.35 -11.50 20.40
CA SER A 258 1.68 -12.54 19.59
C SER A 258 0.27 -12.05 19.24
N GLY A 259 0.16 -11.29 18.14
CA GLY A 259 -1.07 -10.57 17.79
C GLY A 259 -1.39 -9.48 18.82
N ASP A 260 -2.55 -9.56 19.47
CA ASP A 260 -2.94 -8.67 20.55
C ASP A 260 -2.51 -9.21 21.94
N ASP A 261 -2.06 -10.47 22.01
CA ASP A 261 -1.55 -11.08 23.24
C ASP A 261 -0.08 -10.78 23.45
N ILE A 262 0.34 -10.88 24.72
CA ILE A 262 1.74 -10.77 25.15
C ILE A 262 2.17 -12.09 25.73
N VAL A 263 3.36 -12.54 25.36
CA VAL A 263 3.98 -13.76 25.90
C VAL A 263 5.15 -13.35 26.78
N CYS A 264 5.20 -13.86 27.99
CA CYS A 264 6.28 -13.68 28.95
C CYS A 264 6.75 -15.05 29.46
N GLU A 265 8.05 -15.33 29.41
CA GLU A 265 8.63 -16.53 30.00
C GLU A 265 9.12 -16.21 31.41
N VAL A 266 8.61 -16.95 32.40
CA VAL A 266 8.94 -16.74 33.80
C VAL A 266 9.65 -17.98 34.34
N PRO A 267 10.94 -17.86 34.71
CA PRO A 267 11.66 -18.95 35.37
C PRO A 267 11.18 -19.11 36.82
N ILE A 268 10.90 -20.36 37.19
CA ILE A 268 10.62 -20.74 38.59
C ILE A 268 11.56 -21.87 39.02
N SER A 269 11.83 -21.96 40.30
CA SER A 269 12.63 -23.06 40.83
C SER A 269 11.86 -24.38 40.78
N PHE A 270 12.61 -25.50 40.75
CA PHE A 270 12.05 -26.84 40.89
C PHE A 270 11.15 -26.98 42.13
N ALA A 271 11.61 -26.43 43.30
CA ALA A 271 10.81 -26.48 44.51
C ALA A 271 9.47 -25.71 44.41
N GLN A 272 9.48 -24.52 43.81
CA GLN A 272 8.27 -23.77 43.56
C GLN A 272 7.31 -24.48 42.60
N SER A 273 7.87 -25.16 41.62
CA SER A 273 7.06 -25.96 40.66
C SER A 273 6.41 -27.18 41.33
N ALA A 274 7.17 -27.87 42.20
CA ALA A 274 6.70 -29.08 42.89
C ALA A 274 5.67 -28.78 43.97
N LEU A 275 5.96 -27.79 44.85
CA LEU A 275 5.15 -27.45 46.02
C LEU A 275 4.02 -26.44 45.72
N GLY A 276 4.10 -25.76 44.60
CA GLY A 276 3.29 -24.58 44.32
C GLY A 276 3.88 -23.33 44.98
N ALA A 277 3.57 -22.19 44.41
CA ALA A 277 4.02 -20.89 44.92
C ALA A 277 3.12 -19.76 44.47
N GLU A 278 3.14 -18.67 45.18
CA GLU A 278 2.65 -17.38 44.68
C GLU A 278 3.87 -16.54 44.26
N ILE A 279 3.90 -16.19 42.97
CA ILE A 279 5.00 -15.45 42.39
C ILE A 279 4.53 -14.09 41.89
N GLU A 280 5.37 -13.11 41.93
CA GLU A 280 5.15 -11.79 41.35
C GLU A 280 5.76 -11.77 39.94
N ILE A 281 4.94 -11.40 38.96
CA ILE A 281 5.34 -11.37 37.57
C ILE A 281 5.21 -9.95 37.01
N PRO A 282 6.11 -9.52 36.12
CA PRO A 282 6.00 -8.24 35.47
C PRO A 282 4.82 -8.24 34.47
N THR A 283 4.15 -7.11 34.37
CA THR A 283 3.16 -6.82 33.36
C THR A 283 3.46 -5.46 32.72
N LEU A 284 2.81 -5.10 31.63
CA LEU A 284 2.99 -3.77 31.02
C LEU A 284 2.57 -2.61 31.95
N GLU A 285 1.72 -2.87 32.93
CA GLU A 285 1.18 -1.85 33.85
C GLU A 285 1.75 -1.95 35.27
N GLY A 286 2.86 -2.69 35.43
CA GLY A 286 3.48 -2.91 36.73
C GLY A 286 3.64 -4.40 37.01
N SER A 287 3.26 -4.89 38.21
CA SER A 287 3.38 -6.29 38.59
C SER A 287 2.01 -6.92 38.87
N ALA A 288 1.92 -8.23 38.77
CA ALA A 288 0.75 -9.03 39.12
C ALA A 288 1.16 -10.30 39.88
N LYS A 289 0.33 -10.74 40.82
CA LYS A 289 0.52 -12.00 41.53
C LYS A 289 -0.04 -13.17 40.72
N LEU A 290 0.77 -14.19 40.52
CA LEU A 290 0.39 -15.43 39.86
C LEU A 290 0.49 -16.60 40.85
N LYS A 291 -0.61 -17.29 41.05
CA LYS A 291 -0.62 -18.53 41.86
C LYS A 291 -0.25 -19.71 40.94
N VAL A 292 0.89 -20.31 41.21
CA VAL A 292 1.37 -21.50 40.53
C VAL A 292 0.94 -22.72 41.35
N PRO A 293 0.08 -23.61 40.84
CA PRO A 293 -0.32 -24.84 41.52
C PRO A 293 0.86 -25.81 41.70
N ALA A 294 0.80 -26.64 42.73
CA ALA A 294 1.75 -27.74 42.92
C ALA A 294 1.74 -28.70 41.75
N GLY A 295 2.91 -29.22 41.38
CA GLY A 295 3.07 -30.15 40.24
C GLY A 295 3.05 -29.46 38.86
N THR A 296 3.21 -28.12 38.79
CA THR A 296 3.25 -27.38 37.53
C THR A 296 4.47 -27.79 36.72
N GLN A 297 4.26 -28.20 35.48
CA GLN A 297 5.32 -28.59 34.57
C GLN A 297 5.90 -27.43 33.78
N SER A 298 7.16 -27.57 33.34
CA SER A 298 7.78 -26.62 32.41
C SER A 298 7.00 -26.54 31.11
N GLY A 299 6.81 -25.34 30.57
CA GLY A 299 6.00 -25.07 29.39
C GLY A 299 4.50 -24.85 29.68
N LYS A 300 4.07 -24.97 30.96
CA LYS A 300 2.69 -24.65 31.32
C LYS A 300 2.40 -23.17 31.10
N ILE A 301 1.30 -22.87 30.44
CA ILE A 301 0.87 -21.49 30.15
C ILE A 301 -0.27 -21.10 31.08
N PHE A 302 -0.08 -19.98 31.76
CA PHE A 302 -1.13 -19.29 32.52
C PHE A 302 -1.56 -18.06 31.77
N ARG A 303 -2.87 -17.82 31.73
CA ARG A 303 -3.45 -16.69 31.00
C ARG A 303 -3.99 -15.66 31.97
N LEU A 304 -3.45 -14.43 31.88
CA LEU A 304 -3.97 -13.25 32.56
C LEU A 304 -4.84 -12.47 31.58
N LYS A 305 -6.12 -12.48 31.83
CA LYS A 305 -7.11 -11.83 30.93
C LYS A 305 -6.93 -10.32 30.93
N THR A 306 -7.12 -9.71 29.73
CA THR A 306 -7.09 -8.27 29.51
C THR A 306 -5.79 -7.57 29.91
N ARG A 307 -4.67 -8.30 29.95
CA ARG A 307 -3.33 -7.78 30.27
C ARG A 307 -2.43 -7.72 29.02
N GLY A 308 -3.01 -7.93 27.84
CA GLY A 308 -2.34 -7.79 26.55
C GLY A 308 -2.39 -6.37 25.98
N ILE A 309 -2.18 -6.24 24.68
CA ILE A 309 -2.16 -5.01 23.91
C ILE A 309 -3.58 -4.70 23.41
N ALA A 310 -3.93 -3.43 23.28
CA ALA A 310 -5.18 -3.03 22.68
C ALA A 310 -5.17 -3.27 21.16
N SER A 311 -6.20 -3.90 20.63
CA SER A 311 -6.38 -4.08 19.20
C SER A 311 -6.68 -2.75 18.52
N LEU A 312 -5.94 -2.42 17.45
CA LEU A 312 -6.18 -1.22 16.63
C LEU A 312 -7.58 -1.18 16.01
N HIS A 313 -8.18 -2.35 15.73
CA HIS A 313 -9.44 -2.45 15.02
C HIS A 313 -10.65 -2.50 15.95
N THR A 314 -10.52 -3.21 17.07
CA THR A 314 -11.66 -3.47 17.98
C THR A 314 -11.57 -2.69 19.27
N GLY A 315 -10.42 -2.13 19.63
CA GLY A 315 -10.15 -1.49 20.91
C GLY A 315 -10.13 -2.46 22.11
N ARG A 316 -10.42 -3.76 21.90
CA ARG A 316 -10.36 -4.76 22.96
C ARG A 316 -8.92 -5.11 23.27
N ARG A 317 -8.62 -5.35 24.54
CA ARG A 317 -7.30 -5.78 24.98
C ARG A 317 -7.18 -7.30 24.86
N GLY A 318 -6.06 -7.75 24.36
CA GLY A 318 -5.65 -9.14 24.40
C GLY A 318 -5.31 -9.61 25.82
N ASP A 319 -4.80 -10.81 25.93
CA ASP A 319 -4.41 -11.44 27.18
C ASP A 319 -2.88 -11.48 27.31
N MET A 320 -2.39 -11.73 28.52
CA MET A 320 -0.99 -12.04 28.73
C MET A 320 -0.83 -13.52 29.02
N GLN A 321 0.00 -14.18 28.25
CA GLN A 321 0.36 -15.58 28.37
C GLN A 321 1.69 -15.69 29.11
N VAL A 322 1.64 -16.30 30.30
CA VAL A 322 2.81 -16.53 31.14
C VAL A 322 3.25 -17.97 30.98
N VAL A 323 4.37 -18.16 30.34
CA VAL A 323 4.96 -19.49 30.09
C VAL A 323 5.90 -19.81 31.25
N ILE A 324 5.61 -20.82 32.03
CA ILE A 324 6.48 -21.23 33.12
C ILE A 324 7.66 -22.04 32.58
N ARG A 325 8.85 -21.64 32.97
CA ARG A 325 10.08 -22.37 32.70
C ARG A 325 10.67 -22.86 34.03
N VAL A 326 10.62 -24.17 34.26
CA VAL A 326 11.20 -24.75 35.46
C VAL A 326 12.73 -24.81 35.33
N GLU A 327 13.43 -24.17 36.25
CA GLU A 327 14.87 -24.14 36.28
C GLU A 327 15.40 -25.17 37.29
N THR A 328 16.30 -26.04 36.82
CA THR A 328 17.00 -27.01 37.65
C THR A 328 18.22 -26.33 38.27
N PRO A 329 18.36 -26.37 39.58
CA PRO A 329 19.47 -25.72 40.27
C PRO A 329 20.81 -26.36 39.91
N THR A 330 21.79 -25.54 39.53
CA THR A 330 23.11 -26.02 39.10
C THR A 330 24.17 -25.98 40.22
N LYS A 331 23.99 -25.09 41.20
CA LYS A 331 24.96 -24.90 42.34
C LYS A 331 24.26 -25.31 43.63
N LEU A 332 24.42 -26.57 44.04
CA LEU A 332 23.85 -27.12 45.25
C LEU A 332 24.87 -27.21 46.36
N THR A 333 24.47 -26.85 47.58
CA THR A 333 25.21 -27.11 48.81
C THR A 333 25.23 -28.59 49.13
N LYS A 334 26.12 -29.05 50.04
CA LYS A 334 26.15 -30.46 50.50
C LYS A 334 24.78 -30.90 51.05
N GLN A 335 24.20 -30.07 51.91
CA GLN A 335 22.92 -30.35 52.56
C GLN A 335 21.77 -30.43 51.50
N GLN A 336 21.74 -29.54 50.51
CA GLN A 336 20.73 -29.62 49.44
C GLN A 336 20.86 -30.87 48.60
N LYS A 337 22.11 -31.34 48.35
CA LYS A 337 22.32 -32.61 47.64
C LYS A 337 21.82 -33.80 48.42
N GLU A 338 22.03 -33.80 49.74
CA GLU A 338 21.55 -34.85 50.64
C GLU A 338 20.01 -34.90 50.64
N LEU A 339 19.34 -33.78 50.81
CA LEU A 339 17.88 -33.68 50.78
C LEU A 339 17.31 -34.13 49.43
N LEU A 340 17.96 -33.79 48.31
CA LEU A 340 17.50 -34.22 46.99
C LEU A 340 17.72 -35.74 46.79
N LYS A 341 18.74 -36.34 47.36
CA LYS A 341 18.93 -37.80 47.34
C LYS A 341 17.84 -38.50 48.18
N GLU A 342 17.59 -38.03 49.37
CA GLU A 342 16.54 -38.53 50.24
C GLU A 342 15.16 -38.41 49.54
N PHE A 343 14.88 -37.29 48.89
CA PHE A 343 13.68 -37.11 48.08
C PHE A 343 13.59 -38.11 46.92
N ALA A 344 14.71 -38.40 46.22
CA ALA A 344 14.73 -39.35 45.12
C ALA A 344 14.50 -40.80 45.64
N ASP A 345 15.06 -41.15 46.78
CA ASP A 345 14.90 -42.48 47.41
C ASP A 345 13.45 -42.72 47.90
N LEU A 346 12.81 -41.66 48.43
CA LEU A 346 11.41 -41.69 48.88
C LEU A 346 10.40 -41.63 47.72
N GLY A 347 10.80 -41.07 46.61
CA GLY A 347 9.84 -40.59 45.58
C GLY A 347 9.19 -41.66 44.74
N GLY A 348 9.77 -42.86 44.57
CA GLY A 348 9.22 -43.90 43.75
C GLY A 348 8.74 -43.51 42.31
N GLU A 349 8.16 -44.44 41.57
CA GLU A 349 7.67 -44.23 40.20
C GLU A 349 6.42 -43.32 40.13
N GLU A 350 5.66 -43.19 41.23
CA GLU A 350 4.40 -42.43 41.27
C GLU A 350 4.60 -40.91 41.21
N THR A 351 5.78 -40.43 41.59
CA THR A 351 6.11 -39.00 41.60
C THR A 351 6.46 -38.45 40.21
N THR A 352 6.71 -39.33 39.23
CA THR A 352 7.11 -38.95 37.86
C THR A 352 6.25 -39.64 36.80
N PRO A 353 4.96 -39.29 36.69
CA PRO A 353 4.00 -40.00 35.82
C PRO A 353 4.37 -39.97 34.34
N LEU A 354 5.04 -38.92 33.86
CA LEU A 354 5.49 -38.83 32.46
C LEU A 354 6.62 -39.83 32.16
N ALA A 355 7.56 -39.99 33.06
CA ALA A 355 8.63 -40.99 32.93
C ALA A 355 8.06 -42.41 32.95
N LYS A 356 7.15 -42.71 33.88
CA LYS A 356 6.45 -44.00 33.96
C LYS A 356 5.75 -44.31 32.65
N ASN A 357 4.93 -43.43 32.13
CA ASN A 357 4.21 -43.62 30.86
C ASN A 357 5.16 -43.77 29.66
N PHE A 358 6.28 -43.07 29.65
CA PHE A 358 7.29 -43.22 28.60
C PHE A 358 7.94 -44.59 28.63
N PHE A 359 8.43 -45.02 29.79
CA PHE A 359 9.11 -46.29 29.92
C PHE A 359 8.17 -47.49 29.76
N SER A 360 6.89 -47.40 30.13
CA SER A 360 5.89 -48.47 29.83
C SER A 360 5.68 -48.60 28.33
N ARG A 361 5.54 -47.50 27.59
CA ARG A 361 5.43 -47.53 26.12
C ARG A 361 6.68 -48.08 25.44
N VAL A 362 7.86 -47.73 25.96
CA VAL A 362 9.11 -48.31 25.44
C VAL A 362 9.14 -49.82 25.62
N LYS A 363 8.70 -50.34 26.75
CA LYS A 363 8.60 -51.81 26.98
C LYS A 363 7.64 -52.45 25.96
N GLU A 364 6.47 -51.85 25.70
CA GLU A 364 5.49 -52.34 24.75
C GLU A 364 6.00 -52.38 23.27
N ILE A 365 7.02 -51.61 22.94
CA ILE A 365 7.61 -51.57 21.59
C ILE A 365 8.67 -52.65 21.41
N PHE A 366 9.32 -53.09 22.51
CA PHE A 366 10.42 -54.05 22.49
C PHE A 366 10.04 -55.45 22.98
N GLU A 367 8.83 -55.65 23.49
CA GLU A 367 8.17 -56.94 23.67
C GLU A 367 7.31 -57.29 22.44
#